data_34e6ad887b751088a094977521ceae4f
#
_entry.id   34e6ad887b751088a094977521ceae4f
#
_cell.length_a   1.000
_cell.length_b   1.000
_cell.length_c   1.000
_cell.angle_alpha   90.00
_cell.angle_beta   90.00
_cell.angle_gamma   90.00
#
_symmetry.space_group_name_H-M   'P 1'
#
loop_
_entity.id
_entity.type
_entity.pdbx_description
1 polymer ?
#
loop_
_entity_poly.entity_id
_entity_poly.type
_entity_poly.pdbx_seq_one_letter_code
_entity_poly.pdbx_strand_id
1 'polypeptide(L)'
;MHHYNYHRIVQSLRTRRHGVAKSRSTLLASQLDSFWAQLRLANADIPGKSMLSNTNDLSKTAIDSTESISIEAALKIYLKQKNAGKGKTFKAAAERACRYLSDVAGSKSLHEYSRSDALTFRNALIERGLAGSSVARVFNTVSAIFNFTSNELALELRNPFRGVYFDKAAGVSKRLPIPTSTIQTIQKSCKEHDDDCRWLVALISDSGLRLSEAAGLTLADINITDDVVLSDEWELASDCLRSFN
;
A
#
# COMPACT_ATOMS: atom_id res chain seq x y z
N MET A 1 -26.81 20.09 -33.90
CA MET A 1 -25.71 19.55 -33.11
C MET A 1 -26.25 18.99 -31.79
N HIS A 2 -26.32 17.68 -31.67
CA HIS A 2 -26.74 17.03 -30.42
C HIS A 2 -25.52 16.48 -29.73
N HIS A 3 -24.95 17.24 -28.79
CA HIS A 3 -23.86 16.77 -27.95
C HIS A 3 -24.31 15.90 -26.76
N TYR A 4 -25.62 15.88 -26.49
CA TYR A 4 -26.25 15.08 -25.45
C TYR A 4 -27.61 14.53 -25.92
N ASN A 5 -27.82 13.23 -25.69
CA ASN A 5 -29.11 12.56 -25.97
C ASN A 5 -30.20 12.83 -24.93
N TYR A 6 -29.92 13.63 -23.90
CA TYR A 6 -30.80 13.88 -22.78
C TYR A 6 -31.16 15.36 -22.66
N HIS A 7 -32.44 15.66 -22.44
CA HIS A 7 -32.93 17.02 -22.20
C HIS A 7 -32.52 17.60 -20.85
N ARG A 8 -31.96 16.78 -19.96
CA ARG A 8 -31.63 17.20 -18.60
C ARG A 8 -30.33 16.53 -18.13
N ILE A 9 -29.41 17.33 -17.59
CA ILE A 9 -28.21 16.84 -16.94
C ILE A 9 -28.47 16.72 -15.43
N VAL A 10 -28.34 15.54 -14.87
CA VAL A 10 -28.55 15.28 -13.44
C VAL A 10 -27.28 14.70 -12.86
N GLN A 11 -26.73 15.34 -11.83
CA GLN A 11 -25.54 14.88 -11.12
C GLN A 11 -25.74 14.93 -9.62
N SER A 12 -25.36 13.85 -8.92
CA SER A 12 -25.43 13.79 -7.48
C SER A 12 -24.30 14.62 -6.85
N LEU A 13 -24.63 15.48 -5.90
CA LEU A 13 -23.67 16.30 -5.14
C LEU A 13 -23.01 15.55 -3.97
N ARG A 14 -23.41 14.28 -3.73
CA ARG A 14 -22.85 13.40 -2.68
C ARG A 14 -22.71 14.05 -1.31
N THR A 15 -23.73 14.84 -0.90
CA THR A 15 -23.78 15.50 0.41
C THR A 15 -25.20 15.67 0.87
N ARG A 16 -25.44 15.59 2.18
CA ARG A 16 -26.73 15.90 2.83
C ARG A 16 -26.75 17.29 3.50
N ARG A 17 -25.61 17.98 3.53
CA ARG A 17 -25.51 19.31 4.14
C ARG A 17 -25.84 20.38 3.12
N HIS A 18 -26.92 21.17 3.37
CA HIS A 18 -27.41 22.17 2.44
C HIS A 18 -26.35 23.21 2.01
N GLY A 19 -25.56 23.74 2.93
CA GLY A 19 -24.50 24.72 2.62
C GLY A 19 -23.44 24.13 1.67
N VAL A 20 -22.99 22.89 1.91
CA VAL A 20 -22.03 22.20 1.04
C VAL A 20 -22.64 21.87 -0.30
N ALA A 21 -23.93 21.49 -0.34
CA ALA A 21 -24.65 21.24 -1.58
C ALA A 21 -24.73 22.51 -2.44
N LYS A 22 -25.05 23.65 -1.84
CA LYS A 22 -25.11 24.96 -2.53
C LYS A 22 -23.76 25.35 -3.13
N SER A 23 -22.68 25.24 -2.37
CA SER A 23 -21.34 25.57 -2.88
C SER A 23 -20.91 24.62 -4.03
N ARG A 24 -21.20 23.32 -3.91
CA ARG A 24 -20.88 22.35 -4.97
C ARG A 24 -21.72 22.57 -6.22
N SER A 25 -23.01 22.91 -6.09
CA SER A 25 -23.88 23.19 -7.24
C SER A 25 -23.42 24.44 -7.99
N THR A 26 -23.03 25.51 -7.26
CA THR A 26 -22.50 26.72 -7.89
C THR A 26 -21.20 26.44 -8.65
N LEU A 27 -20.28 25.67 -8.06
CA LEU A 27 -19.05 25.28 -8.73
C LEU A 27 -19.31 24.46 -10.00
N LEU A 28 -20.19 23.45 -9.92
CA LEU A 28 -20.55 22.63 -11.08
C LEU A 28 -21.24 23.45 -12.18
N ALA A 29 -22.10 24.40 -11.81
CA ALA A 29 -22.72 25.29 -12.78
C ALA A 29 -21.66 26.14 -13.51
N SER A 30 -20.73 26.73 -12.78
CA SER A 30 -19.66 27.55 -13.40
C SER A 30 -18.74 26.71 -14.31
N GLN A 31 -18.43 25.47 -13.94
CA GLN A 31 -17.67 24.53 -14.79
C GLN A 31 -18.44 24.19 -16.08
N LEU A 32 -19.73 23.96 -15.96
CA LEU A 32 -20.58 23.67 -17.13
C LEU A 32 -20.69 24.88 -18.05
N ASP A 33 -20.85 26.07 -17.51
CA ASP A 33 -20.88 27.31 -18.29
C ASP A 33 -19.55 27.55 -19.03
N SER A 34 -18.43 27.32 -18.38
CA SER A 34 -17.10 27.38 -18.99
C SER A 34 -16.95 26.37 -20.13
N PHE A 35 -17.43 25.14 -19.92
CA PHE A 35 -17.41 24.10 -20.95
C PHE A 35 -18.27 24.49 -22.18
N TRP A 36 -19.48 25.02 -21.94
CA TRP A 36 -20.33 25.49 -23.03
C TRP A 36 -19.73 26.69 -23.76
N ALA A 37 -19.07 27.60 -23.06
CA ALA A 37 -18.35 28.71 -23.67
C ALA A 37 -17.23 28.20 -24.57
N GLN A 38 -16.44 27.23 -24.11
CA GLN A 38 -15.40 26.61 -24.93
C GLN A 38 -15.96 25.91 -26.18
N LEU A 39 -17.06 25.20 -26.08
CA LEU A 39 -17.71 24.56 -27.23
C LEU A 39 -18.23 25.59 -28.24
N ARG A 40 -18.80 26.71 -27.78
CA ARG A 40 -19.24 27.81 -28.68
C ARG A 40 -18.05 28.43 -29.41
N LEU A 41 -16.95 28.69 -28.70
CA LEU A 41 -15.71 29.22 -29.28
C LEU A 41 -15.08 28.22 -30.25
N ALA A 42 -15.12 26.93 -29.96
CA ALA A 42 -14.60 25.88 -30.85
C ALA A 42 -15.34 25.84 -32.20
N ASN A 43 -16.65 26.13 -32.20
CA ASN A 43 -17.51 26.08 -33.37
C ASN A 43 -17.71 27.46 -34.05
N ALA A 44 -17.24 28.54 -33.43
CA ALA A 44 -17.35 29.88 -34.01
C ALA A 44 -16.18 30.16 -34.96
N ASP A 45 -16.48 30.73 -36.12
CA ASP A 45 -15.46 31.24 -37.04
C ASP A 45 -15.10 32.67 -36.61
N ILE A 46 -14.11 32.78 -35.71
CA ILE A 46 -13.67 34.06 -35.13
C ILE A 46 -12.34 34.45 -35.78
N PRO A 47 -12.22 35.65 -36.39
CA PRO A 47 -10.96 36.15 -36.85
C PRO A 47 -9.93 36.21 -35.71
N GLY A 48 -8.77 35.59 -35.89
CA GLY A 48 -7.75 35.50 -34.84
C GLY A 48 -7.90 34.30 -33.90
N LYS A 49 -8.74 33.31 -34.18
CA LYS A 49 -8.90 32.07 -33.42
C LYS A 49 -7.57 31.34 -33.15
N SER A 50 -6.62 31.42 -34.07
CA SER A 50 -5.25 30.92 -33.92
C SER A 50 -4.46 31.60 -32.78
N MET A 51 -4.78 32.85 -32.45
CA MET A 51 -4.17 33.54 -31.31
C MET A 51 -4.81 33.14 -29.97
N LEU A 52 -6.07 32.72 -30.01
CA LEU A 52 -6.78 32.23 -28.81
C LEU A 52 -6.51 30.74 -28.50
N SER A 53 -6.15 29.97 -29.52
CA SER A 53 -5.75 28.55 -29.33
C SER A 53 -4.36 28.41 -28.70
N ASN A 54 -3.54 29.44 -28.70
CA ASN A 54 -2.24 29.42 -28.01
C ASN A 54 -2.33 29.49 -26.47
N THR A 55 -3.51 29.67 -25.89
CA THR A 55 -3.64 29.54 -24.42
C THR A 55 -3.46 28.10 -23.93
N ASN A 56 -3.64 27.09 -24.81
CA ASN A 56 -3.27 25.71 -24.49
C ASN A 56 -1.76 25.43 -24.63
N ASP A 57 -1.02 26.27 -25.35
CA ASP A 57 0.44 26.16 -25.43
C ASP A 57 1.14 26.88 -24.27
N LEU A 58 0.51 27.91 -23.67
CA LEU A 58 1.03 28.53 -22.46
C LEU A 58 0.96 27.59 -21.24
N SER A 59 0.00 26.67 -21.21
CA SER A 59 0.00 25.60 -20.22
C SER A 59 0.97 24.47 -20.56
N LYS A 60 1.37 24.30 -21.83
CA LYS A 60 2.43 23.37 -22.24
C LYS A 60 3.83 23.92 -22.05
N THR A 61 4.04 25.23 -22.27
CA THR A 61 5.36 25.85 -22.08
C THR A 61 5.70 26.12 -20.60
N ALA A 62 4.71 26.18 -19.71
CA ALA A 62 4.97 26.23 -18.27
C ALA A 62 5.27 24.84 -17.66
N ILE A 63 5.09 23.76 -18.43
CA ILE A 63 5.34 22.37 -17.98
C ILE A 63 6.75 21.89 -18.39
N ASP A 64 7.46 22.63 -19.24
CA ASP A 64 8.78 22.22 -19.75
C ASP A 64 9.94 22.49 -18.78
N SER A 65 9.65 23.01 -17.58
CA SER A 65 10.61 23.09 -16.45
C SER A 65 10.21 22.18 -15.27
N THR A 66 9.24 21.30 -15.44
CA THR A 66 9.00 20.25 -14.44
C THR A 66 10.06 19.19 -14.67
N GLU A 67 11.13 19.25 -13.87
CA GLU A 67 12.14 18.19 -13.82
C GLU A 67 11.43 16.85 -13.87
N SER A 68 11.70 16.05 -14.89
CA SER A 68 11.11 14.74 -15.09
C SER A 68 11.60 13.83 -13.97
N ILE A 69 10.78 13.71 -12.92
CA ILE A 69 11.15 12.97 -11.71
C ILE A 69 10.99 11.49 -11.98
N SER A 70 12.11 10.77 -12.00
CA SER A 70 12.12 9.32 -12.14
C SER A 70 11.58 8.63 -10.89
N ILE A 71 11.17 7.37 -11.03
CA ILE A 71 10.68 6.57 -9.89
C ILE A 71 11.78 6.37 -8.82
N GLU A 72 13.04 6.34 -9.20
CA GLU A 72 14.17 6.24 -8.27
C GLU A 72 14.37 7.55 -7.49
N ALA A 73 14.19 8.70 -8.15
CA ALA A 73 14.22 10.00 -7.49
C ALA A 73 13.05 10.13 -6.50
N ALA A 74 11.85 9.70 -6.91
CA ALA A 74 10.67 9.64 -6.06
C ALA A 74 10.89 8.74 -4.82
N LEU A 75 11.51 7.57 -5.00
CA LEU A 75 11.88 6.69 -3.91
C LEU A 75 12.84 7.37 -2.92
N LYS A 76 13.84 8.10 -3.41
CA LYS A 76 14.79 8.84 -2.55
C LYS A 76 14.07 9.90 -1.71
N ILE A 77 13.16 10.68 -2.33
CA ILE A 77 12.34 11.69 -1.63
C ILE A 77 11.48 11.02 -0.56
N TYR A 78 10.79 9.93 -0.92
CA TYR A 78 9.95 9.17 0.00
C TYR A 78 10.73 8.63 1.20
N LEU A 79 11.88 8.02 0.97
CA LEU A 79 12.72 7.45 2.03
C LEU A 79 13.32 8.54 2.92
N LYS A 80 13.73 9.67 2.36
CA LYS A 80 14.27 10.80 3.14
C LYS A 80 13.28 11.28 4.20
N GLN A 81 11.99 11.33 3.87
CA GLN A 81 10.95 11.87 4.76
C GLN A 81 10.31 10.78 5.65
N LYS A 82 10.11 9.57 5.12
CA LYS A 82 9.32 8.52 5.79
C LYS A 82 10.14 7.44 6.50
N ASN A 83 11.46 7.43 6.33
CA ASN A 83 12.31 6.40 6.92
C ASN A 83 12.73 6.70 8.37
N ALA A 84 12.54 7.93 8.85
CA ALA A 84 12.85 8.29 10.23
C ALA A 84 12.06 7.40 11.22
N GLY A 85 12.77 6.75 12.14
CA GLY A 85 12.21 5.83 13.14
C GLY A 85 11.71 4.49 12.59
N LYS A 86 11.93 4.16 11.31
CA LYS A 86 11.52 2.88 10.72
C LYS A 86 12.70 1.93 10.53
N GLY A 87 12.44 0.62 10.72
CA GLY A 87 13.44 -0.42 10.59
C GLY A 87 13.95 -0.64 9.16
N LYS A 88 15.07 -1.34 9.03
CA LYS A 88 15.72 -1.71 7.74
C LYS A 88 14.73 -2.39 6.75
N THR A 89 13.76 -3.13 7.26
CA THR A 89 12.74 -3.84 6.47
C THR A 89 11.84 -2.89 5.67
N PHE A 90 11.53 -1.70 6.19
CA PHE A 90 10.73 -0.69 5.50
C PHE A 90 11.44 -0.18 4.24
N LYS A 91 12.70 0.20 4.39
CA LYS A 91 13.55 0.65 3.27
C LYS A 91 13.67 -0.44 2.21
N ALA A 92 14.02 -1.67 2.62
CA ALA A 92 14.18 -2.81 1.71
C ALA A 92 12.86 -3.14 0.96
N ALA A 93 11.70 -2.99 1.60
CA ALA A 93 10.40 -3.20 0.96
C ALA A 93 10.11 -2.14 -0.10
N ALA A 94 10.40 -0.87 0.17
CA ALA A 94 10.22 0.22 -0.78
C ALA A 94 11.15 0.09 -2.00
N GLU A 95 12.42 -0.19 -1.76
CA GLU A 95 13.43 -0.43 -2.81
C GLU A 95 13.05 -1.61 -3.71
N ARG A 96 12.61 -2.73 -3.11
CA ARG A 96 12.16 -3.91 -3.84
C ARG A 96 10.93 -3.62 -4.71
N ALA A 97 9.96 -2.87 -4.19
CA ALA A 97 8.76 -2.53 -4.94
C ALA A 97 9.09 -1.65 -6.16
N CYS A 98 9.95 -0.65 -6.00
CA CYS A 98 10.41 0.17 -7.12
C CYS A 98 11.22 -0.63 -8.13
N ARG A 99 12.13 -1.51 -7.68
CA ARG A 99 12.89 -2.39 -8.57
C ARG A 99 11.97 -3.30 -9.40
N TYR A 100 10.96 -3.92 -8.80
CA TYR A 100 9.98 -4.73 -9.54
C TYR A 100 9.24 -3.91 -10.59
N LEU A 101 8.91 -2.65 -10.29
CA LEU A 101 8.27 -1.76 -11.27
C LEU A 101 9.24 -1.41 -12.40
N SER A 102 10.47 -1.01 -12.09
CA SER A 102 11.49 -0.68 -13.10
C SER A 102 11.84 -1.87 -13.99
N ASP A 103 11.90 -3.08 -13.44
CA ASP A 103 12.16 -4.31 -14.20
C ASP A 103 11.07 -4.59 -15.26
N VAL A 104 9.82 -4.23 -14.98
CA VAL A 104 8.67 -4.56 -15.84
C VAL A 104 8.30 -3.40 -16.78
N ALA A 105 8.23 -2.19 -16.25
CA ALA A 105 7.75 -1.01 -16.98
C ALA A 105 8.88 -0.05 -17.41
N GLY A 106 10.12 -0.37 -17.02
CA GLY A 106 11.27 0.51 -17.21
C GLY A 106 11.34 1.63 -16.17
N SER A 107 12.52 2.25 -16.08
CA SER A 107 12.72 3.44 -15.26
C SER A 107 12.20 4.66 -16.03
N LYS A 108 10.96 5.05 -15.73
CA LYS A 108 10.25 6.17 -16.36
C LYS A 108 10.08 7.31 -15.38
N SER A 109 9.78 8.49 -15.91
CA SER A 109 9.29 9.60 -15.10
C SER A 109 7.88 9.34 -14.60
N LEU A 110 7.51 9.92 -13.44
CA LEU A 110 6.19 9.67 -12.81
C LEU A 110 5.02 9.98 -13.76
N HIS A 111 5.13 10.98 -14.61
CA HIS A 111 4.08 11.38 -15.56
C HIS A 111 3.94 10.42 -16.76
N GLU A 112 4.95 9.62 -17.06
CA GLU A 112 4.96 8.67 -18.19
C GLU A 112 4.32 7.33 -17.83
N TYR A 113 4.16 7.03 -16.53
CA TYR A 113 3.49 5.80 -16.12
C TYR A 113 2.01 5.85 -16.45
N SER A 114 1.57 4.89 -17.24
CA SER A 114 0.19 4.73 -17.69
C SER A 114 -0.56 3.65 -16.91
N ARG A 115 -1.88 3.60 -17.11
CA ARG A 115 -2.71 2.50 -16.61
C ARG A 115 -2.30 1.15 -17.21
N SER A 116 -1.85 1.14 -18.46
CA SER A 116 -1.34 -0.07 -19.13
C SER A 116 -0.10 -0.61 -18.42
N ASP A 117 0.85 0.26 -18.03
CA ASP A 117 2.03 -0.15 -17.27
C ASP A 117 1.64 -0.78 -15.93
N ALA A 118 0.64 -0.21 -15.25
CA ALA A 118 0.14 -0.75 -13.99
C ALA A 118 -0.51 -2.15 -14.14
N LEU A 119 -1.20 -2.39 -15.25
CA LEU A 119 -1.79 -3.70 -15.56
C LEU A 119 -0.71 -4.73 -15.93
N THR A 120 0.26 -4.35 -16.74
CA THR A 120 1.42 -5.20 -17.09
C THR A 120 2.22 -5.54 -15.84
N PHE A 121 2.45 -4.57 -14.97
CA PHE A 121 3.11 -4.76 -13.68
C PHE A 121 2.37 -5.77 -12.80
N ARG A 122 1.04 -5.65 -12.69
CA ARG A 122 0.21 -6.65 -11.98
C ARG A 122 0.42 -8.06 -12.52
N ASN A 123 0.30 -8.22 -13.84
CA ASN A 123 0.41 -9.54 -14.49
C ASN A 123 1.79 -10.14 -14.23
N ALA A 124 2.85 -9.38 -14.37
CA ALA A 124 4.22 -9.82 -14.11
C ALA A 124 4.44 -10.26 -12.65
N LEU A 125 3.81 -9.59 -11.66
CA LEU A 125 3.88 -10.02 -10.26
C LEU A 125 3.14 -11.35 -10.03
N ILE A 126 2.00 -11.54 -10.69
CA ILE A 126 1.23 -12.80 -10.63
C ILE A 126 2.02 -13.95 -11.30
N GLU A 127 2.60 -13.71 -12.47
CA GLU A 127 3.44 -14.69 -13.20
C GLU A 127 4.69 -15.09 -12.42
N ARG A 128 5.24 -14.19 -11.60
CA ARG A 128 6.32 -14.50 -10.64
C ARG A 128 5.86 -15.37 -9.46
N GLY A 129 4.58 -15.76 -9.40
CA GLY A 129 4.02 -16.61 -8.35
C GLY A 129 3.78 -15.92 -7.03
N LEU A 130 3.68 -14.59 -6.98
CA LEU A 130 3.37 -13.87 -5.75
C LEU A 130 1.91 -14.09 -5.36
N ALA A 131 1.68 -14.43 -4.09
CA ALA A 131 0.33 -14.47 -3.54
C ALA A 131 -0.34 -13.08 -3.63
N GLY A 132 -1.66 -13.05 -3.81
CA GLY A 132 -2.43 -11.82 -3.97
C GLY A 132 -2.24 -10.80 -2.84
N SER A 133 -2.02 -11.26 -1.60
CA SER A 133 -1.67 -10.39 -0.46
C SER A 133 -0.29 -9.73 -0.63
N SER A 134 0.67 -10.41 -1.24
CA SER A 134 1.99 -9.88 -1.55
C SER A 134 1.93 -8.88 -2.70
N VAL A 135 1.15 -9.18 -3.75
CA VAL A 135 0.87 -8.24 -4.85
C VAL A 135 0.24 -6.96 -4.29
N ALA A 136 -0.76 -7.08 -3.38
CA ALA A 136 -1.38 -5.93 -2.71
C ALA A 136 -0.35 -5.06 -1.97
N ARG A 137 0.56 -5.67 -1.25
CA ARG A 137 1.61 -4.97 -0.50
C ARG A 137 2.55 -4.19 -1.43
N VAL A 138 2.98 -4.79 -2.53
CA VAL A 138 3.83 -4.13 -3.53
C VAL A 138 3.10 -2.95 -4.16
N PHE A 139 1.85 -3.13 -4.61
CA PHE A 139 1.03 -2.06 -5.19
C PHE A 139 0.79 -0.91 -4.22
N ASN A 140 0.48 -1.21 -2.95
CA ASN A 140 0.30 -0.19 -1.92
C ASN A 140 1.59 0.62 -1.70
N THR A 141 2.75 -0.04 -1.73
CA THR A 141 4.05 0.62 -1.58
C THR A 141 4.35 1.54 -2.75
N VAL A 142 4.19 1.07 -4.00
CA VAL A 142 4.36 1.90 -5.21
C VAL A 142 3.40 3.08 -5.21
N SER A 143 2.11 2.83 -4.91
CA SER A 143 1.10 3.89 -4.83
C SER A 143 1.39 4.91 -3.75
N ALA A 144 1.96 4.49 -2.61
CA ALA A 144 2.34 5.39 -1.52
C ALA A 144 3.51 6.29 -1.94
N ILE A 145 4.52 5.74 -2.61
CA ILE A 145 5.66 6.50 -3.13
C ILE A 145 5.18 7.53 -4.16
N PHE A 146 4.35 7.09 -5.11
CA PHE A 146 3.81 7.94 -6.16
C PHE A 146 2.98 9.10 -5.58
N ASN A 147 1.99 8.80 -4.73
CA ASN A 147 1.14 9.81 -4.12
C ASN A 147 1.92 10.77 -3.22
N PHE A 148 2.87 10.25 -2.44
CA PHE A 148 3.69 11.07 -1.56
C PHE A 148 4.52 12.08 -2.36
N THR A 149 5.21 11.61 -3.39
CA THR A 149 6.05 12.48 -4.23
C THR A 149 5.23 13.48 -5.02
N SER A 150 4.08 13.05 -5.57
CA SER A 150 3.14 13.97 -6.24
C SER A 150 2.67 15.09 -5.32
N ASN A 151 2.31 14.76 -4.07
CA ASN A 151 1.84 15.75 -3.11
C ASN A 151 2.96 16.67 -2.62
N GLU A 152 4.15 16.11 -2.34
CA GLU A 152 5.31 16.87 -1.84
C GLU A 152 5.79 17.90 -2.86
N LEU A 153 5.71 17.58 -4.12
CA LEU A 153 6.15 18.43 -5.22
C LEU A 153 5.00 19.16 -5.93
N ALA A 154 3.79 19.09 -5.34
CA ALA A 154 2.57 19.69 -5.89
C ALA A 154 2.31 19.32 -7.37
N LEU A 155 2.65 18.08 -7.78
CA LEU A 155 2.43 17.60 -9.14
C LEU A 155 0.97 17.17 -9.31
N GLU A 156 0.29 17.69 -10.32
CA GLU A 156 -1.08 17.31 -10.66
C GLU A 156 -1.13 15.98 -11.43
N LEU A 157 -0.62 14.90 -10.81
CA LEU A 157 -0.53 13.58 -11.44
C LEU A 157 -1.62 12.64 -10.92
N ARG A 158 -2.30 11.99 -11.84
CA ARG A 158 -3.21 10.89 -11.51
C ARG A 158 -2.42 9.61 -11.32
N ASN A 159 -2.49 9.02 -10.11
CA ASN A 159 -1.80 7.76 -9.83
C ASN A 159 -2.39 6.59 -10.65
N PRO A 160 -1.63 5.99 -11.60
CA PRO A 160 -2.13 4.91 -12.45
C PRO A 160 -2.26 3.57 -11.72
N PHE A 161 -1.58 3.40 -10.58
CA PHE A 161 -1.60 2.17 -9.77
C PHE A 161 -2.82 2.08 -8.85
N ARG A 162 -3.55 3.18 -8.65
CA ARG A 162 -4.72 3.22 -7.77
C ARG A 162 -5.88 2.44 -8.39
N GLY A 163 -6.52 1.57 -7.60
CA GLY A 163 -7.72 0.83 -8.02
C GLY A 163 -7.46 -0.21 -9.11
N VAL A 164 -6.24 -0.75 -9.22
CA VAL A 164 -5.98 -1.93 -10.04
C VAL A 164 -6.58 -3.13 -9.33
N TYR A 165 -7.42 -3.87 -10.03
CA TYR A 165 -8.04 -5.09 -9.49
C TYR A 165 -7.07 -6.27 -9.58
N PHE A 166 -6.98 -7.03 -8.50
CA PHE A 166 -6.37 -8.36 -8.41
C PHE A 166 -7.01 -9.12 -7.24
N ASP A 167 -7.06 -10.45 -7.35
CA ASP A 167 -7.57 -11.29 -6.28
C ASP A 167 -6.55 -11.36 -5.14
N LYS A 168 -6.93 -10.80 -3.97
CA LYS A 168 -6.09 -10.79 -2.78
C LYS A 168 -5.96 -12.16 -2.11
N ALA A 169 -6.89 -13.07 -2.36
CA ALA A 169 -6.91 -14.41 -1.81
C ALA A 169 -6.13 -15.41 -2.68
N ALA A 170 -5.82 -15.06 -3.94
CA ALA A 170 -5.08 -15.92 -4.85
C ALA A 170 -3.71 -16.32 -4.26
N GLY A 171 -3.40 -17.59 -4.32
CA GLY A 171 -2.13 -18.15 -3.84
C GLY A 171 -1.96 -18.16 -2.32
N VAL A 172 -3.01 -17.89 -1.55
CA VAL A 172 -2.99 -18.00 -0.08
C VAL A 172 -3.33 -19.43 0.31
N SER A 173 -2.34 -20.19 0.78
CA SER A 173 -2.59 -21.50 1.37
C SER A 173 -3.07 -21.34 2.81
N LYS A 174 -4.19 -21.96 3.16
CA LYS A 174 -4.61 -22.12 4.55
C LYS A 174 -3.65 -23.09 5.25
N ARG A 175 -2.93 -22.60 6.26
CA ARG A 175 -2.21 -23.50 7.15
C ARG A 175 -3.23 -24.25 8.02
N LEU A 176 -3.16 -25.55 8.00
CA LEU A 176 -3.98 -26.38 8.88
C LEU A 176 -3.36 -26.35 10.29
N PRO A 177 -4.19 -26.45 11.35
CA PRO A 177 -3.70 -26.63 12.71
C PRO A 177 -2.82 -27.90 12.80
N ILE A 178 -1.78 -27.84 13.62
CA ILE A 178 -0.95 -29.02 13.88
C ILE A 178 -1.79 -30.01 14.69
N PRO A 179 -1.86 -31.31 14.29
CA PRO A 179 -2.60 -32.32 15.07
C PRO A 179 -2.04 -32.44 16.49
N THR A 180 -2.90 -32.64 17.47
CA THR A 180 -2.53 -32.76 18.90
C THR A 180 -1.47 -33.86 19.12
N SER A 181 -1.60 -35.00 18.42
CA SER A 181 -0.62 -36.08 18.52
C SER A 181 0.78 -35.66 18.07
N THR A 182 0.88 -34.80 17.04
CA THR A 182 2.15 -34.24 16.57
C THR A 182 2.72 -33.26 17.60
N ILE A 183 1.87 -32.44 18.25
CA ILE A 183 2.29 -31.53 19.32
C ILE A 183 2.89 -32.33 20.47
N GLN A 184 2.23 -33.38 20.91
CA GLN A 184 2.72 -34.28 22.00
C GLN A 184 4.07 -34.92 21.65
N THR A 185 4.27 -35.32 20.37
CA THR A 185 5.56 -35.87 19.89
C THR A 185 6.65 -34.82 19.97
N ILE A 186 6.34 -33.57 19.54
CA ILE A 186 7.29 -32.45 19.61
C ILE A 186 7.64 -32.15 21.07
N GLN A 187 6.66 -32.06 21.96
CA GLN A 187 6.88 -31.80 23.37
C GLN A 187 7.75 -32.87 24.03
N LYS A 188 7.52 -34.17 23.72
CA LYS A 188 8.35 -35.27 24.19
C LYS A 188 9.79 -35.12 23.71
N SER A 189 9.98 -34.83 22.44
CA SER A 189 11.31 -34.60 21.88
C SER A 189 12.01 -33.37 22.48
N CYS A 190 11.27 -32.32 22.80
CA CYS A 190 11.81 -31.15 23.50
C CYS A 190 12.34 -31.50 24.89
N LYS A 191 11.61 -32.34 25.66
CA LYS A 191 12.05 -32.84 26.95
C LYS A 191 13.31 -33.72 26.87
N GLU A 192 13.38 -34.61 25.87
CA GLU A 192 14.51 -35.51 25.67
C GLU A 192 15.81 -34.79 25.32
N HIS A 193 15.73 -33.67 24.60
CA HIS A 193 16.92 -32.92 24.19
C HIS A 193 17.35 -31.84 25.18
N ASP A 194 16.44 -31.31 25.96
CA ASP A 194 16.65 -30.39 27.09
C ASP A 194 17.66 -29.28 26.80
N ASP A 195 17.42 -28.51 25.71
CA ASP A 195 18.24 -27.38 25.34
C ASP A 195 17.41 -26.08 25.18
N ASP A 196 18.07 -24.92 25.19
CA ASP A 196 17.43 -23.60 25.13
C ASP A 196 16.47 -23.44 23.95
N CYS A 197 16.80 -24.01 22.78
CA CYS A 197 15.96 -23.94 21.59
C CYS A 197 14.65 -24.70 21.77
N ARG A 198 14.70 -25.88 22.44
CA ARG A 198 13.52 -26.71 22.70
C ARG A 198 12.63 -26.10 23.76
N TRP A 199 13.20 -25.52 24.77
CA TRP A 199 12.44 -24.77 25.78
C TRP A 199 11.79 -23.52 25.20
N LEU A 200 12.44 -22.85 24.26
CA LEU A 200 11.84 -21.74 23.52
C LEU A 200 10.62 -22.19 22.69
N VAL A 201 10.69 -23.40 22.07
CA VAL A 201 9.55 -23.99 21.35
C VAL A 201 8.41 -24.32 22.32
N ALA A 202 8.68 -24.87 23.49
CA ALA A 202 7.69 -25.16 24.53
C ALA A 202 7.00 -23.86 24.99
N LEU A 203 7.76 -22.83 25.32
CA LEU A 203 7.23 -21.53 25.72
C LEU A 203 6.31 -20.91 24.66
N ILE A 204 6.69 -20.96 23.38
CA ILE A 204 5.88 -20.46 22.28
C ILE A 204 4.59 -21.29 22.11
N SER A 205 4.70 -22.61 22.25
CA SER A 205 3.54 -23.53 22.13
C SER A 205 2.44 -23.16 23.12
N ASP A 206 2.79 -22.85 24.35
CA ASP A 206 1.85 -22.61 25.43
C ASP A 206 1.37 -21.16 25.50
N SER A 207 2.28 -20.19 25.27
CA SER A 207 1.98 -18.77 25.39
C SER A 207 1.42 -18.14 24.11
N GLY A 208 1.65 -18.76 22.94
CA GLY A 208 1.32 -18.17 21.64
C GLY A 208 2.18 -16.96 21.25
N LEU A 209 3.29 -16.72 21.94
CA LEU A 209 4.23 -15.66 21.64
C LEU A 209 4.86 -15.85 20.25
N ARG A 210 5.26 -14.76 19.61
CA ARG A 210 6.09 -14.86 18.40
C ARG A 210 7.51 -15.24 18.79
N LEU A 211 8.20 -15.98 17.92
CA LEU A 211 9.59 -16.39 18.18
C LEU A 211 10.49 -15.23 18.62
N SER A 212 10.37 -14.07 18.00
CA SER A 212 11.17 -12.89 18.37
C SER A 212 10.78 -12.27 19.71
N GLU A 213 9.54 -12.44 20.15
CA GLU A 213 9.05 -11.99 21.45
C GLU A 213 9.56 -12.94 22.53
N ALA A 214 9.39 -14.25 22.33
CA ALA A 214 9.87 -15.26 23.27
C ALA A 214 11.41 -15.24 23.43
N ALA A 215 12.16 -15.15 22.31
CA ALA A 215 13.62 -15.07 22.32
C ALA A 215 14.20 -13.75 22.88
N GLY A 216 13.35 -12.71 22.96
CA GLY A 216 13.74 -11.41 23.52
C GLY A 216 13.34 -11.21 24.97
N LEU A 217 12.69 -12.18 25.62
CA LEU A 217 12.33 -12.09 27.02
C LEU A 217 13.59 -12.03 27.90
N THR A 218 13.54 -11.14 28.88
CA THR A 218 14.54 -11.04 29.93
C THR A 218 13.95 -11.50 31.26
N LEU A 219 14.78 -11.81 32.24
CA LEU A 219 14.29 -12.18 33.58
C LEU A 219 13.42 -11.10 34.23
N ALA A 220 13.60 -9.84 33.84
CA ALA A 220 12.78 -8.73 34.32
C ALA A 220 11.33 -8.75 33.75
N ASP A 221 11.14 -9.40 32.61
CA ASP A 221 9.83 -9.52 31.95
C ASP A 221 9.01 -10.69 32.50
N ILE A 222 9.60 -11.53 33.38
CA ILE A 222 9.00 -12.74 33.93
C ILE A 222 8.63 -12.47 35.39
N ASN A 223 7.34 -12.56 35.70
CA ASN A 223 6.85 -12.48 37.06
C ASN A 223 6.16 -13.79 37.41
N ILE A 224 6.77 -14.55 38.33
CA ILE A 224 6.22 -15.82 38.82
C ILE A 224 5.56 -15.52 40.17
N THR A 225 4.25 -15.64 40.22
CA THR A 225 3.47 -15.50 41.46
C THR A 225 2.96 -16.87 41.90
N ASP A 226 3.01 -17.14 43.22
CA ASP A 226 2.59 -18.42 43.80
C ASP A 226 1.07 -18.69 43.69
N ASP A 227 0.30 -17.69 43.26
CA ASP A 227 -1.17 -17.77 43.14
C ASP A 227 -1.67 -18.38 41.82
N VAL A 228 -0.78 -18.72 40.87
CA VAL A 228 -1.18 -19.39 39.63
C VAL A 228 -1.28 -20.91 39.91
N VAL A 229 -2.50 -21.41 40.04
CA VAL A 229 -2.76 -22.85 40.03
C VAL A 229 -2.50 -23.37 38.62
N LEU A 230 -1.31 -23.90 38.41
CA LEU A 230 -0.97 -24.62 37.16
C LEU A 230 -1.70 -25.97 37.25
N SER A 231 -2.53 -26.30 36.25
CA SER A 231 -3.02 -27.66 36.06
C SER A 231 -1.82 -28.61 35.85
N ASP A 232 -1.95 -29.87 36.19
CA ASP A 232 -0.88 -30.88 36.13
C ASP A 232 -0.16 -30.98 34.77
N GLU A 233 -0.76 -30.42 33.70
CA GLU A 233 -0.17 -30.31 32.37
C GLU A 233 0.87 -29.18 32.25
N TRP A 234 0.94 -28.23 33.20
CA TRP A 234 1.80 -27.04 33.18
C TRP A 234 3.06 -27.14 34.07
N GLU A 235 3.24 -28.26 34.78
CA GLU A 235 4.46 -28.46 35.59
C GLU A 235 5.76 -28.30 34.77
N LEU A 236 5.66 -28.55 33.47
CA LEU A 236 6.79 -28.48 32.55
C LEU A 236 7.32 -27.06 32.29
N ALA A 237 6.44 -26.08 32.16
CA ALA A 237 6.84 -24.68 31.95
C ALA A 237 7.44 -24.09 33.25
N SER A 238 6.89 -24.47 34.41
CA SER A 238 7.38 -23.99 35.69
C SER A 238 8.75 -24.55 36.07
N ASP A 239 9.08 -25.77 35.67
CA ASP A 239 10.40 -26.37 35.90
C ASP A 239 11.47 -25.75 35.00
N CYS A 240 11.09 -25.37 33.77
CA CYS A 240 11.99 -24.62 32.89
C CYS A 240 12.38 -23.26 33.47
N LEU A 241 11.41 -22.50 33.99
CA LEU A 241 11.66 -21.18 34.57
C LEU A 241 12.44 -21.26 35.91
N ARG A 242 12.34 -22.37 36.65
CA ARG A 242 13.14 -22.60 37.86
C ARG A 242 14.60 -23.00 37.59
N SER A 243 14.91 -23.51 36.42
CA SER A 243 16.28 -23.90 36.06
C SER A 243 17.15 -22.71 35.62
N PHE A 244 16.59 -21.52 35.47
CA PHE A 244 17.32 -20.28 35.14
C PHE A 244 17.74 -19.48 36.39
N ASN A 245 17.54 -19.98 37.60
CA ASN A 245 18.10 -19.50 38.86
C ASN A 245 19.27 -20.44 39.29
#